data_d92ce000c7d233bcadeefc000dd6d867
#
_entry.id   d92ce000c7d233bcadeefc000dd6d867
#
_cell.length_a   1.000
_cell.length_b   1.000
_cell.length_c   1.000
_cell.angle_alpha   90.00
_cell.angle_beta   90.00
_cell.angle_gamma   90.00
#
_symmetry.space_group_name_H-M   'P 1'
#
loop_
_entity.id
_entity.type
_entity.pdbx_description
1 polymer ?
#
loop_
_entity_poly.entity_id
_entity_poly.type
_entity_poly.pdbx_seq_one_letter_code
_entity_poly.pdbx_strand_id
1 'polypeptide(L)'
;MEGRPSFLIPAMPQITRTKLGAANFGPWENIVRVLILVWFMLYTLNAIPDIHPLVGRIAAKVNYWISYFFMFEYILRVLCAKPRKAYIFSGMGILDFIVCVPFLGMFFGTDWQILYSLRIVRILAIFKLARFNETAASFKKAFYLIRDEFFLFFSVILFMLYVTSLGIYIAEHDAQPEKFRSFFDALWFAVETLSTVGYGDLVPITPMGRIFTGVIMFIAVSIIAISTGLITSAFSRVWQQENVFAHRHK
;
A
#
# COMPACT_ATOMS: atom_id res chain seq x y z
N MET A 1 27.00 20.44 -37.21
CA MET A 1 25.59 20.30 -37.52
C MET A 1 25.23 18.84 -37.37
N GLU A 2 24.88 18.41 -36.19
CA GLU A 2 24.44 17.04 -35.95
C GLU A 2 23.20 17.06 -35.05
N GLY A 3 22.11 16.57 -35.66
CA GLY A 3 20.79 16.56 -35.04
C GLY A 3 20.76 15.63 -33.84
N ARG A 4 20.47 16.17 -32.68
CA ARG A 4 20.06 15.37 -31.51
C ARG A 4 18.74 14.68 -31.84
N PRO A 5 18.63 13.37 -31.64
CA PRO A 5 17.33 12.71 -31.78
C PRO A 5 16.39 13.31 -30.73
N SER A 6 15.37 13.98 -31.21
CA SER A 6 14.21 14.37 -30.40
C SER A 6 13.49 13.09 -29.97
N PHE A 7 13.84 12.59 -28.79
CA PHE A 7 13.00 11.63 -28.10
C PHE A 7 11.64 12.31 -27.90
N LEU A 8 10.72 12.00 -28.76
CA LEU A 8 9.31 12.34 -28.62
C LEU A 8 8.80 11.66 -27.34
N ILE A 9 8.92 12.40 -26.22
CA ILE A 9 8.22 12.07 -24.99
C ILE A 9 6.74 12.11 -25.38
N PRO A 10 5.98 11.00 -25.29
CA PRO A 10 4.57 11.03 -25.60
C PRO A 10 3.96 12.15 -24.75
N ALA A 11 3.25 13.08 -25.41
CA ALA A 11 2.58 14.20 -24.76
C ALA A 11 1.77 13.61 -23.61
N MET A 12 2.20 13.85 -22.36
CA MET A 12 1.44 13.46 -21.20
C MET A 12 0.02 13.99 -21.40
N PRO A 13 -1.02 13.13 -21.29
CA PRO A 13 -2.35 13.65 -21.24
C PRO A 13 -2.34 14.72 -20.16
N GLN A 14 -2.63 15.95 -20.54
CA GLN A 14 -2.84 17.05 -19.63
C GLN A 14 -3.86 16.51 -18.63
N ILE A 15 -3.38 16.02 -17.49
CA ILE A 15 -4.25 15.76 -16.34
C ILE A 15 -4.60 17.16 -15.91
N THR A 16 -5.46 17.81 -16.73
CA THR A 16 -6.28 18.90 -16.27
C THR A 16 -6.68 18.44 -14.88
N ARG A 17 -6.47 19.30 -13.88
CA ARG A 17 -7.11 19.19 -12.58
C ARG A 17 -8.57 18.89 -12.89
N THR A 18 -8.86 17.64 -13.20
CA THR A 18 -10.21 17.17 -13.20
C THR A 18 -10.57 17.43 -11.75
N LYS A 19 -11.37 18.45 -11.57
CA LYS A 19 -12.26 18.65 -10.47
C LYS A 19 -13.08 17.36 -10.33
N LEU A 20 -12.41 16.26 -10.05
CA LEU A 20 -13.01 15.08 -9.48
C LEU A 20 -13.44 15.58 -8.11
N GLY A 21 -14.68 16.06 -8.05
CA GLY A 21 -15.45 16.64 -6.98
C GLY A 21 -15.04 16.37 -5.52
N ALA A 22 -13.76 16.47 -5.22
CA ALA A 22 -13.30 16.67 -3.86
C ALA A 22 -13.61 18.14 -3.56
N ALA A 23 -14.83 18.41 -3.10
CA ALA A 23 -15.11 19.65 -2.43
C ALA A 23 -14.08 19.79 -1.32
N ASN A 24 -13.13 20.72 -1.49
CA ASN A 24 -12.18 21.06 -0.44
C ASN A 24 -12.99 21.75 0.65
N PHE A 25 -13.29 21.02 1.72
CA PHE A 25 -14.06 21.55 2.85
C PHE A 25 -13.18 22.35 3.83
N GLY A 26 -11.97 22.77 3.41
CA GLY A 26 -11.09 23.63 4.21
C GLY A 26 -10.75 23.04 5.59
N PRO A 27 -11.05 23.77 6.71
CA PRO A 27 -10.71 23.31 8.06
C PRO A 27 -11.35 21.98 8.46
N TRP A 28 -12.46 21.58 7.83
CA TRP A 28 -13.12 20.29 8.03
C TRP A 28 -12.19 19.10 7.73
N GLU A 29 -11.32 19.23 6.75
CA GLU A 29 -10.36 18.19 6.39
C GLU A 29 -9.35 17.91 7.50
N ASN A 30 -8.93 18.92 8.25
CA ASN A 30 -8.06 18.75 9.41
C ASN A 30 -8.75 17.96 10.53
N ILE A 31 -10.03 18.24 10.75
CA ILE A 31 -10.84 17.50 11.73
C ILE A 31 -10.91 16.02 11.33
N VAL A 32 -11.17 15.73 10.06
CA VAL A 32 -11.21 14.35 9.56
C VAL A 32 -9.86 13.64 9.76
N ARG A 33 -8.73 14.33 9.47
CA ARG A 33 -7.39 13.78 9.71
C ARG A 33 -7.16 13.40 11.17
N VAL A 34 -7.46 14.32 12.07
CA VAL A 34 -7.32 14.08 13.52
C VAL A 34 -8.21 12.93 13.98
N LEU A 35 -9.45 12.89 13.51
CA LEU A 35 -10.39 11.83 13.84
C LEU A 35 -9.92 10.46 13.34
N ILE A 36 -9.29 10.36 12.16
CA ILE A 36 -8.70 9.11 11.65
C ILE A 36 -7.59 8.64 12.59
N LEU A 37 -6.69 9.52 13.00
CA LEU A 37 -5.58 9.17 13.91
C LEU A 37 -6.09 8.76 15.29
N VAL A 38 -7.00 9.52 15.88
CA VAL A 38 -7.63 9.20 17.16
C VAL A 38 -8.36 7.87 17.09
N TRP A 39 -9.11 7.65 16.03
CA TRP A 39 -9.82 6.41 15.82
C TRP A 39 -8.88 5.19 15.72
N PHE A 40 -7.77 5.32 14.98
CA PHE A 40 -6.76 4.27 14.88
C PHE A 40 -6.10 4.00 16.25
N MET A 41 -5.74 5.05 17.00
CA MET A 41 -5.18 4.92 18.34
C MET A 41 -6.13 4.20 19.31
N LEU A 42 -7.41 4.60 19.34
CA LEU A 42 -8.42 3.95 20.19
C LEU A 42 -8.70 2.51 19.76
N TYR A 43 -8.62 2.22 18.45
CA TYR A 43 -8.74 0.86 17.96
C TYR A 43 -7.60 -0.04 18.44
N THR A 44 -6.36 0.47 18.41
CA THR A 44 -5.18 -0.23 18.92
C THR A 44 -5.28 -0.47 20.43
N LEU A 45 -5.76 0.51 21.20
CA LEU A 45 -6.00 0.35 22.63
C LEU A 45 -6.97 -0.82 22.92
N ASN A 46 -8.03 -0.96 22.14
CA ASN A 46 -8.98 -2.07 22.30
C ASN A 46 -8.41 -3.46 21.94
N ALA A 47 -7.25 -3.51 21.27
CA ALA A 47 -6.58 -4.76 20.94
C ALA A 47 -5.62 -5.25 22.05
N ILE A 48 -5.36 -4.44 23.08
CA ILE A 48 -4.50 -4.80 24.20
C ILE A 48 -5.29 -5.69 25.18
N PRO A 49 -4.85 -6.94 25.45
CA PRO A 49 -5.62 -7.89 26.27
C PRO A 49 -5.89 -7.43 27.71
N ASP A 50 -4.94 -6.73 28.33
CA ASP A 50 -4.95 -6.39 29.77
C ASP A 50 -5.37 -4.93 30.03
N ILE A 51 -6.05 -4.30 29.09
CA ILE A 51 -6.51 -2.91 29.29
C ILE A 51 -7.61 -2.86 30.36
N HIS A 52 -7.55 -1.83 31.21
CA HIS A 52 -8.57 -1.62 32.23
C HIS A 52 -9.98 -1.60 31.60
N PRO A 53 -10.95 -2.38 32.13
CA PRO A 53 -12.26 -2.57 31.49
C PRO A 53 -13.04 -1.27 31.23
N LEU A 54 -12.81 -0.25 32.05
CA LEU A 54 -13.45 1.06 31.91
C LEU A 54 -12.87 1.82 30.69
N VAL A 55 -11.54 1.75 30.49
CA VAL A 55 -10.86 2.38 29.35
C VAL A 55 -11.30 1.71 28.05
N GLY A 56 -11.34 0.37 28.01
CA GLY A 56 -11.81 -0.38 26.85
C GLY A 56 -13.25 -0.03 26.46
N ARG A 57 -14.17 0.09 27.45
CA ARG A 57 -15.55 0.48 27.19
C ARG A 57 -15.67 1.91 26.64
N ILE A 58 -14.91 2.87 27.20
CA ILE A 58 -14.89 4.25 26.71
C ILE A 58 -14.34 4.30 25.28
N ALA A 59 -13.20 3.65 25.03
CA ALA A 59 -12.57 3.59 23.71
C ALA A 59 -13.51 2.98 22.67
N ALA A 60 -14.21 1.90 22.99
CA ALA A 60 -15.20 1.26 22.12
C ALA A 60 -16.36 2.22 21.80
N LYS A 61 -16.87 2.92 22.81
CA LYS A 61 -17.99 3.87 22.64
C LYS A 61 -17.57 5.07 21.78
N VAL A 62 -16.38 5.62 21.99
CA VAL A 62 -15.85 6.72 21.15
C VAL A 62 -15.61 6.26 19.72
N ASN A 63 -15.02 5.07 19.53
CA ASN A 63 -14.86 4.49 18.19
C ASN A 63 -16.18 4.33 17.43
N TYR A 64 -17.22 3.98 18.14
CA TYR A 64 -18.57 3.88 17.58
C TYR A 64 -19.06 5.24 17.04
N TRP A 65 -18.93 6.30 17.83
CA TRP A 65 -19.33 7.65 17.42
C TRP A 65 -18.50 8.19 16.25
N ILE A 66 -17.20 7.92 16.23
CA ILE A 66 -16.32 8.28 15.10
C ILE A 66 -16.76 7.54 13.83
N SER A 67 -17.19 6.29 13.93
CA SER A 67 -17.69 5.51 12.77
C SER A 67 -18.99 6.11 12.20
N TYR A 68 -19.89 6.61 13.04
CA TYR A 68 -21.07 7.38 12.59
C TYR A 68 -20.65 8.65 11.85
N PHE A 69 -19.65 9.36 12.37
CA PHE A 69 -19.13 10.54 11.72
C PHE A 69 -18.58 10.25 10.32
N PHE A 70 -17.82 9.16 10.15
CA PHE A 70 -17.32 8.76 8.83
C PHE A 70 -18.44 8.35 7.86
N MET A 71 -19.49 7.70 8.35
CA MET A 71 -20.66 7.40 7.54
C MET A 71 -21.35 8.69 7.07
N PHE A 72 -21.57 9.63 7.98
CA PHE A 72 -22.15 10.92 7.66
C PHE A 72 -21.28 11.71 6.66
N GLU A 73 -19.97 11.72 6.86
CA GLU A 73 -18.99 12.31 5.93
C GLU A 73 -19.12 11.70 4.52
N TYR A 74 -19.16 10.37 4.43
CA TYR A 74 -19.32 9.70 3.15
C TYR A 74 -20.61 10.10 2.43
N ILE A 75 -21.74 10.08 3.14
CA ILE A 75 -23.03 10.48 2.57
C ILE A 75 -22.98 11.94 2.07
N LEU A 76 -22.45 12.86 2.86
CA LEU A 76 -22.28 14.27 2.45
C LEU A 76 -21.44 14.38 1.18
N ARG A 77 -20.33 13.66 1.10
CA ARG A 77 -19.44 13.67 -0.08
C ARG A 77 -20.15 13.16 -1.33
N VAL A 78 -20.92 12.07 -1.21
CA VAL A 78 -21.71 11.52 -2.32
C VAL A 78 -22.77 12.52 -2.78
N LEU A 79 -23.45 13.20 -1.86
CA LEU A 79 -24.47 14.18 -2.18
C LEU A 79 -23.89 15.43 -2.85
N CYS A 80 -22.71 15.89 -2.41
CA CYS A 80 -22.04 17.08 -2.96
C CYS A 80 -21.28 16.80 -4.26
N ALA A 81 -20.95 15.55 -4.56
CA ALA A 81 -20.20 15.18 -5.75
C ALA A 81 -21.05 15.29 -7.02
N LYS A 82 -20.48 15.90 -8.06
CA LYS A 82 -21.08 15.97 -9.41
C LYS A 82 -20.05 15.52 -10.45
N PRO A 83 -20.27 14.39 -11.16
CA PRO A 83 -21.38 13.42 -11.05
C PRO A 83 -21.20 12.43 -9.89
N ARG A 84 -22.25 12.12 -9.15
CA ARG A 84 -22.26 11.23 -7.98
C ARG A 84 -21.65 9.84 -8.29
N LYS A 85 -22.02 9.24 -9.43
CA LYS A 85 -21.52 7.92 -9.85
C LYS A 85 -20.00 7.90 -9.99
N ALA A 86 -19.40 8.96 -10.56
CA ALA A 86 -17.95 9.03 -10.72
C ALA A 86 -17.21 9.09 -9.37
N TYR A 87 -17.80 9.72 -8.35
CA TYR A 87 -17.23 9.70 -7.01
C TYR A 87 -17.33 8.32 -6.35
N ILE A 88 -18.49 7.67 -6.40
CA ILE A 88 -18.71 6.34 -5.79
C ILE A 88 -17.72 5.32 -6.35
N PHE A 89 -17.49 5.33 -7.67
CA PHE A 89 -16.55 4.42 -8.34
C PHE A 89 -15.10 4.95 -8.38
N SER A 90 -14.81 6.10 -7.80
CA SER A 90 -13.43 6.56 -7.65
C SER A 90 -12.71 5.77 -6.57
N GLY A 91 -11.37 5.65 -6.67
CA GLY A 91 -10.59 4.96 -5.64
C GLY A 91 -10.82 5.52 -4.24
N MET A 92 -11.03 6.85 -4.10
CA MET A 92 -11.34 7.48 -2.81
C MET A 92 -12.78 7.24 -2.34
N GLY A 93 -13.74 7.19 -3.26
CA GLY A 93 -15.12 6.84 -2.93
C GLY A 93 -15.26 5.39 -2.47
N ILE A 94 -14.54 4.49 -3.12
CA ILE A 94 -14.47 3.06 -2.73
C ILE A 94 -13.81 2.92 -1.35
N LEU A 95 -12.71 3.63 -1.06
CA LEU A 95 -12.09 3.64 0.26
C LEU A 95 -13.03 4.16 1.35
N ASP A 96 -13.75 5.24 1.08
CA ASP A 96 -14.72 5.78 2.02
C ASP A 96 -15.85 4.78 2.29
N PHE A 97 -16.35 4.11 1.26
CA PHE A 97 -17.36 3.07 1.39
C PHE A 97 -16.86 1.87 2.21
N ILE A 98 -15.67 1.35 1.88
CA ILE A 98 -15.07 0.21 2.58
C ILE A 98 -14.94 0.48 4.09
N VAL A 99 -14.54 1.69 4.48
CA VAL A 99 -14.46 2.08 5.90
C VAL A 99 -15.82 2.07 6.58
N CYS A 100 -16.92 2.30 5.84
CA CYS A 100 -18.28 2.27 6.35
C CYS A 100 -18.89 0.85 6.43
N VAL A 101 -18.35 -0.13 5.70
CA VAL A 101 -18.89 -1.51 5.63
C VAL A 101 -19.08 -2.16 7.01
N PRO A 102 -18.12 -2.11 7.95
CA PRO A 102 -18.31 -2.72 9.27
C PRO A 102 -19.44 -2.09 10.09
N PHE A 103 -19.76 -0.82 9.81
CA PHE A 103 -20.89 -0.14 10.42
C PHE A 103 -22.22 -0.58 9.80
N LEU A 104 -22.27 -0.72 8.48
CA LEU A 104 -23.44 -1.21 7.76
C LEU A 104 -23.81 -2.63 8.20
N GLY A 105 -22.83 -3.50 8.44
CA GLY A 105 -23.07 -4.86 8.91
C GLY A 105 -23.84 -4.94 10.23
N MET A 106 -23.75 -3.92 11.09
CA MET A 106 -24.55 -3.86 12.33
C MET A 106 -26.05 -3.71 12.05
N PHE A 107 -26.44 -3.09 10.94
CA PHE A 107 -27.85 -2.90 10.55
C PHE A 107 -28.45 -4.16 9.89
N PHE A 108 -27.61 -4.98 9.26
CA PHE A 108 -28.06 -6.16 8.52
C PHE A 108 -28.05 -7.46 9.33
N GLY A 109 -27.82 -7.38 10.64
CA GLY A 109 -27.89 -8.55 11.52
C GLY A 109 -26.89 -9.66 11.20
N THR A 110 -25.76 -9.31 10.56
CA THR A 110 -24.69 -10.26 10.24
C THR A 110 -24.03 -10.78 11.51
N ASP A 111 -23.64 -12.05 11.50
CA ASP A 111 -22.96 -12.71 12.60
C ASP A 111 -21.77 -11.91 13.11
N TRP A 112 -21.66 -11.76 14.44
CA TRP A 112 -20.61 -11.02 15.12
C TRP A 112 -19.20 -11.41 14.70
N GLN A 113 -18.99 -12.68 14.32
CA GLN A 113 -17.69 -13.18 13.87
C GLN A 113 -17.25 -12.55 12.53
N ILE A 114 -18.18 -12.38 11.59
CA ILE A 114 -17.91 -11.71 10.30
C ILE A 114 -17.61 -10.23 10.53
N LEU A 115 -18.36 -9.56 11.41
CA LEU A 115 -18.11 -8.17 11.77
C LEU A 115 -16.75 -7.96 12.46
N TYR A 116 -16.33 -8.95 13.25
CA TYR A 116 -14.99 -8.95 13.88
C TYR A 116 -13.89 -9.05 12.84
N SER A 117 -14.02 -9.90 11.84
CA SER A 117 -13.06 -10.06 10.75
C SER A 117 -12.99 -8.81 9.87
N LEU A 118 -14.11 -8.14 9.66
CA LEU A 118 -14.15 -6.87 8.90
C LEU A 118 -13.50 -5.68 9.64
N ARG A 119 -13.15 -5.84 10.94
CA ARG A 119 -12.39 -4.78 11.65
C ARG A 119 -11.04 -4.48 11.00
N ILE A 120 -10.38 -5.50 10.44
CA ILE A 120 -9.10 -5.35 9.75
C ILE A 120 -9.22 -4.40 8.55
N VAL A 121 -10.36 -4.42 7.88
CA VAL A 121 -10.66 -3.54 6.74
C VAL A 121 -10.63 -2.06 7.14
N ARG A 122 -10.90 -1.77 8.41
CA ARG A 122 -10.84 -0.40 8.94
C ARG A 122 -9.43 0.20 8.91
N ILE A 123 -8.38 -0.61 8.92
CA ILE A 123 -6.99 -0.15 8.76
C ILE A 123 -6.84 0.64 7.45
N LEU A 124 -7.62 0.31 6.43
CA LEU A 124 -7.64 1.04 5.17
C LEU A 124 -8.07 2.51 5.31
N ALA A 125 -8.69 2.88 6.44
CA ALA A 125 -9.00 4.29 6.73
C ALA A 125 -7.74 5.18 6.75
N ILE A 126 -6.57 4.63 7.03
CA ILE A 126 -5.30 5.38 7.00
C ILE A 126 -5.02 5.94 5.60
N PHE A 127 -5.45 5.25 4.54
CA PHE A 127 -5.30 5.72 3.16
C PHE A 127 -6.16 6.95 2.84
N LYS A 128 -7.17 7.27 3.68
CA LYS A 128 -7.88 8.54 3.57
C LYS A 128 -6.95 9.74 3.79
N LEU A 129 -5.86 9.57 4.57
CA LEU A 129 -4.87 10.62 4.79
C LEU A 129 -4.15 11.03 3.50
N ALA A 130 -4.00 10.10 2.54
CA ALA A 130 -3.39 10.38 1.24
C ALA A 130 -4.19 11.40 0.40
N ARG A 131 -5.48 11.56 0.67
CA ARG A 131 -6.35 12.54 -0.01
C ARG A 131 -5.88 13.98 0.20
N PHE A 132 -5.35 14.25 1.39
CA PHE A 132 -5.03 15.59 1.85
C PHE A 132 -3.57 15.99 1.61
N ASN A 133 -2.82 15.16 0.93
CA ASN A 133 -1.40 15.36 0.76
C ASN A 133 -1.06 15.67 -0.70
N GLU A 134 -0.55 16.87 -0.99
CA GLU A 134 -0.05 17.22 -2.34
C GLU A 134 1.09 16.29 -2.75
N THR A 135 1.88 15.84 -1.80
CA THR A 135 2.93 14.83 -2.01
C THR A 135 2.37 13.52 -2.57
N ALA A 136 1.16 13.11 -2.18
CA ALA A 136 0.53 11.92 -2.72
C ALA A 136 0.19 12.07 -4.21
N ALA A 137 -0.10 13.27 -4.67
CA ALA A 137 -0.31 13.55 -6.10
C ALA A 137 1.00 13.45 -6.89
N SER A 138 2.11 13.97 -6.36
CA SER A 138 3.44 13.84 -6.96
C SER A 138 3.90 12.38 -6.97
N PHE A 139 3.62 11.63 -5.90
CA PHE A 139 3.87 10.19 -5.83
C PHE A 139 3.12 9.43 -6.93
N LYS A 140 1.82 9.72 -7.10
CA LYS A 140 1.01 9.11 -8.16
C LYS A 140 1.55 9.41 -9.55
N LYS A 141 1.99 10.66 -9.80
CA LYS A 141 2.62 11.04 -11.08
C LYS A 141 3.92 10.27 -11.30
N ALA A 142 4.80 10.21 -10.29
CA ALA A 142 6.07 9.48 -10.37
C ALA A 142 5.83 7.99 -10.65
N PHE A 143 4.89 7.36 -9.95
CA PHE A 143 4.53 5.96 -10.16
C PHE A 143 4.00 5.71 -11.57
N TYR A 144 3.17 6.62 -12.10
CA TYR A 144 2.66 6.49 -13.47
C TYR A 144 3.78 6.55 -14.52
N LEU A 145 4.84 7.31 -14.26
CA LEU A 145 6.01 7.42 -15.15
C LEU A 145 6.81 6.13 -15.25
N ILE A 146 6.86 5.35 -14.17
CA ILE A 146 7.68 4.11 -14.08
C ILE A 146 6.85 2.84 -14.00
N ARG A 147 5.55 2.93 -14.28
CA ARG A 147 4.66 1.77 -14.08
C ARG A 147 5.08 0.55 -14.91
N ASP A 148 5.54 0.77 -16.13
CA ASP A 148 5.88 -0.32 -17.06
C ASP A 148 7.18 -0.99 -16.58
N GLU A 149 8.18 -0.22 -16.16
CA GLU A 149 9.40 -0.71 -15.52
C GLU A 149 9.07 -1.39 -14.18
N PHE A 150 8.14 -0.83 -13.41
CA PHE A 150 7.71 -1.43 -12.15
C PHE A 150 7.09 -2.81 -12.36
N PHE A 151 6.20 -2.97 -13.34
CA PHE A 151 5.63 -4.26 -13.68
C PHE A 151 6.67 -5.27 -14.17
N LEU A 152 7.65 -4.82 -14.95
CA LEU A 152 8.77 -5.67 -15.37
C LEU A 152 9.55 -6.17 -14.14
N PHE A 153 9.97 -5.28 -13.24
CA PHE A 153 10.70 -5.66 -12.03
C PHE A 153 9.89 -6.56 -11.11
N PHE A 154 8.61 -6.27 -10.95
CA PHE A 154 7.72 -7.13 -10.15
C PHE A 154 7.62 -8.54 -10.72
N SER A 155 7.53 -8.66 -12.04
CA SER A 155 7.54 -9.96 -12.72
C SER A 155 8.87 -10.70 -12.53
N VAL A 156 10.00 -10.00 -12.59
CA VAL A 156 11.33 -10.57 -12.31
C VAL A 156 11.43 -11.06 -10.87
N ILE A 157 10.93 -10.29 -9.90
CA ILE A 157 10.91 -10.70 -8.48
C ILE A 157 10.06 -11.96 -8.29
N LEU A 158 8.87 -12.03 -8.88
CA LEU A 158 8.03 -13.23 -8.80
C LEU A 158 8.70 -14.45 -9.42
N PHE A 159 9.35 -14.26 -10.56
CA PHE A 159 10.13 -15.32 -11.20
C PHE A 159 11.30 -15.77 -10.32
N MET A 160 12.04 -14.85 -9.72
CA MET A 160 13.13 -15.15 -8.80
C MET A 160 12.64 -15.86 -7.55
N LEU A 161 11.49 -15.45 -6.97
CA LEU A 161 10.86 -16.16 -5.86
C LEU A 161 10.57 -17.61 -6.23
N TYR A 162 10.00 -17.85 -7.39
CA TYR A 162 9.68 -19.20 -7.86
C TYR A 162 10.94 -20.06 -8.05
N VAL A 163 11.95 -19.54 -8.78
CA VAL A 163 13.20 -20.24 -9.05
C VAL A 163 13.97 -20.53 -7.76
N THR A 164 14.04 -19.56 -6.85
CA THR A 164 14.70 -19.72 -5.55
C THR A 164 14.00 -20.77 -4.70
N SER A 165 12.67 -20.72 -4.63
CA SER A 165 11.89 -21.71 -3.87
C SER A 165 12.07 -23.11 -4.41
N LEU A 166 11.99 -23.30 -5.72
CA LEU A 166 12.16 -24.61 -6.34
C LEU A 166 13.60 -25.13 -6.17
N GLY A 167 14.61 -24.26 -6.40
CA GLY A 167 16.02 -24.65 -6.28
C GLY A 167 16.40 -25.06 -4.86
N ILE A 168 15.95 -24.30 -3.85
CA ILE A 168 16.17 -24.62 -2.44
C ILE A 168 15.39 -25.88 -2.02
N TYR A 169 14.14 -26.01 -2.46
CA TYR A 169 13.38 -27.21 -2.16
C TYR A 169 14.08 -28.47 -2.65
N ILE A 170 14.54 -28.47 -3.91
CA ILE A 170 15.28 -29.61 -4.49
C ILE A 170 16.61 -29.88 -3.77
N ALA A 171 17.31 -28.82 -3.34
CA ALA A 171 18.62 -28.95 -2.70
C ALA A 171 18.55 -29.42 -1.25
N GLU A 172 17.48 -29.05 -0.50
CA GLU A 172 17.43 -29.17 0.95
C GLU A 172 16.37 -30.16 1.46
N HIS A 173 15.36 -30.50 0.65
CA HIS A 173 14.26 -31.36 1.11
C HIS A 173 14.73 -32.70 1.66
N ASP A 174 15.63 -33.39 0.94
CA ASP A 174 16.14 -34.70 1.35
C ASP A 174 17.07 -34.60 2.57
N ALA A 175 17.80 -33.48 2.70
CA ALA A 175 18.76 -33.28 3.79
C ALA A 175 18.11 -32.81 5.09
N GLN A 176 17.01 -32.07 5.00
CA GLN A 176 16.26 -31.57 6.16
C GLN A 176 14.75 -31.53 5.91
N PRO A 177 14.11 -32.71 5.79
CA PRO A 177 12.69 -32.85 5.46
C PRO A 177 11.76 -32.23 6.52
N GLU A 178 12.20 -32.07 7.77
CA GLU A 178 11.43 -31.40 8.82
C GLU A 178 11.31 -29.89 8.63
N LYS A 179 12.27 -29.26 7.96
CA LYS A 179 12.30 -27.80 7.73
C LYS A 179 11.76 -27.42 6.36
N PHE A 180 12.19 -28.11 5.33
CA PHE A 180 11.72 -27.89 3.94
C PHE A 180 10.74 -28.98 3.53
N ARG A 181 9.61 -29.08 4.26
CA ARG A 181 8.58 -30.10 4.05
C ARG A 181 7.86 -29.95 2.71
N SER A 182 7.72 -28.72 2.26
CA SER A 182 6.94 -28.35 1.09
C SER A 182 7.59 -27.21 0.30
N PHE A 183 7.12 -27.04 -0.95
CA PHE A 183 7.47 -25.86 -1.74
C PHE A 183 7.16 -24.54 -1.00
N PHE A 184 6.12 -24.51 -0.16
CA PHE A 184 5.74 -23.30 0.57
C PHE A 184 6.72 -22.92 1.69
N ASP A 185 7.36 -23.91 2.33
CA ASP A 185 8.44 -23.64 3.29
C ASP A 185 9.65 -23.04 2.56
N ALA A 186 9.99 -23.58 1.39
CA ALA A 186 11.05 -23.03 0.54
C ALA A 186 10.68 -21.64 -0.02
N LEU A 187 9.40 -21.39 -0.31
CA LEU A 187 8.92 -20.07 -0.72
C LEU A 187 9.05 -19.05 0.42
N TRP A 188 8.76 -19.44 1.65
CA TRP A 188 9.00 -18.60 2.83
C TRP A 188 10.48 -18.22 2.93
N PHE A 189 11.38 -19.20 2.85
CA PHE A 189 12.83 -18.94 2.81
C PHE A 189 13.22 -17.98 1.66
N ALA A 190 12.66 -18.17 0.46
CA ALA A 190 12.93 -17.29 -0.66
C ALA A 190 12.48 -15.84 -0.40
N VAL A 191 11.30 -15.65 0.21
CA VAL A 191 10.81 -14.32 0.60
C VAL A 191 11.75 -13.67 1.59
N GLU A 192 12.18 -14.37 2.63
CA GLU A 192 13.12 -13.84 3.63
C GLU A 192 14.45 -13.43 3.03
N THR A 193 14.98 -14.28 2.16
CA THR A 193 16.30 -14.11 1.55
C THR A 193 16.28 -12.96 0.54
N LEU A 194 15.31 -12.95 -0.40
CA LEU A 194 15.20 -11.92 -1.42
C LEU A 194 14.82 -10.54 -0.84
N SER A 195 14.05 -10.51 0.26
CA SER A 195 13.76 -9.27 0.98
C SER A 195 14.89 -8.78 1.89
N THR A 196 15.98 -9.55 2.01
CA THR A 196 17.12 -9.29 2.89
C THR A 196 16.79 -9.24 4.39
N VAL A 197 15.65 -9.81 4.81
CA VAL A 197 15.22 -9.86 6.22
C VAL A 197 15.99 -10.96 6.97
N GLY A 198 15.99 -12.20 6.43
CA GLY A 198 16.77 -13.32 6.94
C GLY A 198 16.51 -13.65 8.42
N TYR A 199 15.32 -14.09 8.77
CA TYR A 199 14.98 -14.47 10.15
C TYR A 199 15.87 -15.61 10.69
N GLY A 200 16.38 -16.49 9.77
CA GLY A 200 17.28 -17.58 10.15
C GLY A 200 16.60 -18.81 10.73
N ASP A 201 15.28 -18.89 10.66
CA ASP A 201 14.49 -20.06 11.02
C ASP A 201 14.67 -21.20 10.00
N LEU A 202 14.79 -20.85 8.71
CA LEU A 202 15.16 -21.73 7.62
C LEU A 202 16.53 -21.33 7.06
N VAL A 203 17.47 -22.29 7.01
CA VAL A 203 18.81 -22.07 6.46
C VAL A 203 19.27 -23.30 5.70
N PRO A 204 19.93 -23.16 4.53
CA PRO A 204 20.47 -24.27 3.76
C PRO A 204 21.66 -24.90 4.49
N ILE A 205 21.68 -26.23 4.56
CA ILE A 205 22.79 -26.99 5.14
C ILE A 205 23.65 -27.69 4.08
N THR A 206 23.06 -27.99 2.92
CA THR A 206 23.79 -28.66 1.85
C THR A 206 24.77 -27.68 1.18
N PRO A 207 25.93 -28.17 0.67
CA PRO A 207 26.84 -27.33 -0.09
C PRO A 207 26.19 -26.71 -1.33
N MET A 208 25.33 -27.47 -2.02
CA MET A 208 24.59 -26.99 -3.20
C MET A 208 23.60 -25.89 -2.85
N GLY A 209 22.81 -26.06 -1.78
CA GLY A 209 21.87 -25.06 -1.31
C GLY A 209 22.55 -23.76 -0.88
N ARG A 210 23.71 -23.84 -0.22
CA ARG A 210 24.48 -22.67 0.20
C ARG A 210 25.06 -21.89 -0.98
N ILE A 211 25.65 -22.59 -1.97
CA ILE A 211 26.17 -21.94 -3.17
C ILE A 211 25.04 -21.27 -3.95
N PHE A 212 23.94 -22.00 -4.16
CA PHE A 212 22.77 -21.49 -4.85
C PHE A 212 22.20 -20.24 -4.17
N THR A 213 22.02 -20.30 -2.84
CA THR A 213 21.55 -19.15 -2.04
C THR A 213 22.51 -17.96 -2.14
N GLY A 214 23.84 -18.21 -2.11
CA GLY A 214 24.83 -17.14 -2.26
C GLY A 214 24.69 -16.40 -3.60
N VAL A 215 24.51 -17.12 -4.70
CA VAL A 215 24.27 -16.52 -6.02
C VAL A 215 22.98 -15.71 -6.04
N ILE A 216 21.90 -16.26 -5.49
CA ILE A 216 20.61 -15.59 -5.43
C ILE A 216 20.67 -14.30 -4.60
N MET A 217 21.41 -14.29 -3.50
CA MET A 217 21.59 -13.08 -2.67
C MET A 217 22.24 -11.94 -3.45
N PHE A 218 23.27 -12.21 -4.27
CA PHE A 218 23.88 -11.19 -5.12
C PHE A 218 22.89 -10.61 -6.14
N ILE A 219 22.10 -11.48 -6.76
CA ILE A 219 21.06 -11.07 -7.71
C ILE A 219 20.00 -10.21 -7.01
N ALA A 220 19.55 -10.63 -5.82
CA ALA A 220 18.54 -9.90 -5.05
C ALA A 220 18.97 -8.48 -4.70
N VAL A 221 20.19 -8.31 -4.20
CA VAL A 221 20.76 -6.98 -3.89
C VAL A 221 20.80 -6.10 -5.14
N SER A 222 21.20 -6.67 -6.29
CA SER A 222 21.24 -5.94 -7.56
C SER A 222 19.86 -5.49 -8.01
N ILE A 223 18.84 -6.33 -7.90
CA ILE A 223 17.45 -6.00 -8.24
C ILE A 223 16.95 -4.83 -7.35
N ILE A 224 17.21 -4.89 -6.04
CA ILE A 224 16.80 -3.83 -5.10
C ILE A 224 17.49 -2.50 -5.46
N ALA A 225 18.80 -2.52 -5.75
CA ALA A 225 19.56 -1.34 -6.12
C ALA A 225 18.99 -0.66 -7.39
N ILE A 226 18.71 -1.45 -8.43
CA ILE A 226 18.15 -0.95 -9.70
C ILE A 226 16.74 -0.36 -9.45
N SER A 227 15.89 -1.06 -8.72
CA SER A 227 14.52 -0.61 -8.42
C SER A 227 14.53 0.73 -7.65
N THR A 228 15.41 0.86 -6.66
CA THR A 228 15.58 2.09 -5.88
C THR A 228 16.05 3.25 -6.78
N GLY A 229 17.01 3.00 -7.67
CA GLY A 229 17.48 3.98 -8.65
C GLY A 229 16.38 4.49 -9.57
N LEU A 230 15.52 3.60 -10.07
CA LEU A 230 14.37 3.96 -10.91
C LEU A 230 13.36 4.83 -10.18
N ILE A 231 12.98 4.43 -8.98
CA ILE A 231 12.04 5.21 -8.15
C ILE A 231 12.61 6.61 -7.90
N THR A 232 13.87 6.71 -7.49
CA THR A 232 14.55 7.99 -7.23
C THR A 232 14.59 8.86 -8.47
N SER A 233 14.92 8.30 -9.64
CA SER A 233 14.95 9.03 -10.90
C SER A 233 13.57 9.57 -11.30
N ALA A 234 12.51 8.80 -11.09
CA ALA A 234 11.14 9.22 -11.37
C ALA A 234 10.72 10.42 -10.50
N PHE A 235 11.00 10.35 -9.20
CA PHE A 235 10.74 11.49 -8.29
C PHE A 235 11.52 12.74 -8.68
N SER A 236 12.80 12.60 -9.01
CA SER A 236 13.63 13.72 -9.45
C SER A 236 13.06 14.40 -10.71
N ARG A 237 12.59 13.62 -11.68
CA ARG A 237 11.94 14.16 -12.90
C ARG A 237 10.67 14.94 -12.59
N VAL A 238 9.79 14.38 -11.73
CA VAL A 238 8.55 15.08 -11.35
C VAL A 238 8.85 16.38 -10.63
N TRP A 239 9.78 16.37 -9.70
CA TRP A 239 10.17 17.58 -8.93
C TRP A 239 10.77 18.65 -9.81
N GLN A 240 11.66 18.29 -10.74
CA GLN A 240 12.24 19.24 -11.69
C GLN A 240 11.16 19.89 -12.56
N GLN A 241 10.19 19.12 -13.04
CA GLN A 241 9.07 19.64 -13.82
C GLN A 241 8.23 20.64 -13.01
N GLU A 242 7.90 20.34 -11.77
CA GLU A 242 7.12 21.21 -10.89
C GLU A 242 7.85 22.52 -10.62
N ASN A 243 9.17 22.50 -10.38
CA ASN A 243 9.98 23.71 -10.17
C ASN A 243 10.11 24.59 -11.42
N VAL A 244 10.27 24.01 -12.60
CA VAL A 244 10.33 24.76 -13.86
C VAL A 244 9.02 25.50 -14.13
N PHE A 245 7.86 24.89 -13.85
CA PHE A 245 6.56 25.54 -13.97
C PHE A 245 6.38 26.68 -12.95
N ALA A 246 6.84 26.49 -11.71
CA ALA A 246 6.75 27.52 -10.66
C ALA A 246 7.60 28.77 -10.98
N HIS A 247 8.74 28.63 -11.66
CA HIS A 247 9.58 29.75 -12.06
C HIS A 247 9.10 30.48 -13.33
N ARG A 248 8.29 29.85 -14.18
CA ARG A 248 7.72 30.49 -15.39
C ARG A 248 6.53 31.41 -15.10
N HIS A 249 5.94 31.31 -13.93
CA HIS A 249 4.75 32.06 -13.54
C HIS A 249 5.03 33.11 -12.44
N LYS A 250 6.31 33.36 -12.15
CA LYS A 250 6.80 34.53 -11.40
C LYS A 250 7.43 35.55 -12.36
#